data_1b3aca9fe05e116a0ae73e63c5bfce8b
#
_entry.id   1b3aca9fe05e116a0ae73e63c5bfce8b
#
_cell.length_a   1.000
_cell.length_b   1.000
_cell.length_c   1.000
_cell.angle_alpha   90.00
_cell.angle_beta   90.00
_cell.angle_gamma   90.00
#
_symmetry.space_group_name_H-M   'P 1'
#
loop_
_entity.id
_entity.type
_entity.pdbx_description
1 polymer ?
#
loop_
_entity_poly.entity_id
_entity_poly.type
_entity_poly.pdbx_seq_one_letter_code
_entity_poly.pdbx_strand_id
1 'polypeptide(L)'
;MVRGTMKKEKHSAMRYFRWTAILLCLIGITACRQDTPRFRIGVAQCSDDSWRHKMNDEILREAMFYDGVSVEIRSAGDDNRRQAEDIHYFMDKGVDLLIISANEAAPMTPIVEEAYRKGIPVITVDRKILSDKYTAYIGADNYEIGRAVGNYIASRLKGKGNIVELTGLSGSTPAMERHQGFMAAISHFPEI
;
A
#
# COMPACT_ATOMS: atom_id res chain seq x y z
N MET A 1 12.42 -75.68 26.64
CA MET A 1 12.39 -75.14 25.24
C MET A 1 11.43 -73.97 25.04
N VAL A 2 11.26 -73.06 26.05
CA VAL A 2 10.22 -71.99 26.01
C VAL A 2 10.84 -70.57 26.10
N ARG A 3 12.13 -70.41 26.41
CA ARG A 3 12.76 -69.09 26.56
C ARG A 3 13.20 -68.39 25.27
N GLY A 4 13.24 -69.09 24.13
CA GLY A 4 13.75 -68.55 22.86
C GLY A 4 12.71 -67.76 22.02
N THR A 5 11.43 -68.10 22.14
CA THR A 5 10.32 -67.52 21.36
C THR A 5 9.92 -66.14 21.83
N MET A 6 9.90 -65.88 23.12
CA MET A 6 9.53 -64.57 23.70
C MET A 6 10.52 -63.45 23.40
N LYS A 7 11.80 -63.77 23.17
CA LYS A 7 12.85 -62.76 22.84
C LYS A 7 12.75 -62.29 21.38
N LYS A 8 12.31 -63.18 20.48
CA LYS A 8 12.16 -62.88 19.04
C LYS A 8 10.94 -61.98 18.80
N GLU A 9 9.81 -62.18 19.52
CA GLU A 9 8.60 -61.38 19.41
C GLU A 9 8.81 -59.93 19.92
N LYS A 10 9.54 -59.76 21.06
CA LYS A 10 9.83 -58.40 21.56
C LYS A 10 10.70 -57.59 20.60
N HIS A 11 11.66 -58.20 19.91
CA HIS A 11 12.48 -57.51 18.91
C HIS A 11 11.71 -57.13 17.63
N SER A 12 10.74 -57.97 17.24
CA SER A 12 9.87 -57.70 16.11
C SER A 12 8.94 -56.52 16.44
N ALA A 13 8.26 -56.54 17.59
CA ALA A 13 7.34 -55.47 18.03
C ALA A 13 8.08 -54.12 18.15
N MET A 14 9.31 -54.09 18.66
CA MET A 14 10.11 -52.87 18.79
C MET A 14 10.58 -52.32 17.42
N ARG A 15 10.80 -53.22 16.45
CA ARG A 15 11.11 -52.79 15.04
C ARG A 15 9.89 -52.14 14.40
N TYR A 16 8.70 -52.73 14.51
CA TYR A 16 7.47 -52.13 13.97
C TYR A 16 7.16 -50.78 14.62
N PHE A 17 7.31 -50.67 15.96
CA PHE A 17 7.11 -49.40 16.67
C PHE A 17 8.07 -48.32 16.19
N ARG A 18 9.35 -48.63 15.92
CA ARG A 18 10.32 -47.68 15.38
C ARG A 18 9.96 -47.22 13.95
N TRP A 19 9.51 -48.14 13.11
CA TRP A 19 9.09 -47.82 11.75
C TRP A 19 7.79 -46.99 11.71
N THR A 20 6.82 -47.27 12.58
CA THR A 20 5.58 -46.47 12.71
C THR A 20 5.87 -45.07 13.24
N ALA A 21 6.78 -44.91 14.20
CA ALA A 21 7.21 -43.62 14.71
C ALA A 21 7.93 -42.78 13.61
N ILE A 22 8.81 -43.40 12.81
CA ILE A 22 9.47 -42.74 11.68
C ILE A 22 8.45 -42.32 10.61
N LEU A 23 7.49 -43.18 10.30
CA LEU A 23 6.43 -42.89 9.32
C LEU A 23 5.54 -41.73 9.78
N LEU A 24 5.17 -41.67 11.07
CA LEU A 24 4.43 -40.57 11.66
C LEU A 24 5.21 -39.26 11.67
N CYS A 25 6.52 -39.30 11.94
CA CYS A 25 7.36 -38.11 11.81
C CYS A 25 7.48 -37.61 10.36
N LEU A 26 7.56 -38.51 9.37
CA LEU A 26 7.61 -38.12 7.95
C LEU A 26 6.30 -37.50 7.47
N ILE A 27 5.14 -37.96 7.97
CA ILE A 27 3.83 -37.37 7.67
C ILE A 27 3.71 -35.97 8.32
N GLY A 28 4.25 -35.76 9.52
CA GLY A 28 4.24 -34.46 10.20
C GLY A 28 5.05 -33.37 9.49
N ILE A 29 6.08 -33.71 8.73
CA ILE A 29 6.94 -32.74 8.01
C ILE A 29 6.24 -32.20 6.75
N THR A 30 5.30 -32.93 6.17
CA THR A 30 4.56 -32.50 4.99
C THR A 30 3.37 -31.57 5.31
N ALA A 31 2.98 -31.43 6.57
CA ALA A 31 1.78 -30.66 6.99
C ALA A 31 2.04 -29.15 7.13
N CYS A 32 3.29 -28.67 7.13
CA CYS A 32 3.64 -27.24 7.19
C CYS A 32 4.13 -26.75 5.83
N ARG A 33 3.33 -26.90 4.78
CA ARG A 33 3.53 -26.10 3.58
C ARG A 33 2.87 -24.75 3.86
N GLN A 34 3.64 -23.76 4.27
CA GLN A 34 3.19 -22.37 4.14
C GLN A 34 2.99 -22.13 2.65
N ASP A 35 1.72 -21.97 2.24
CA ASP A 35 1.43 -21.52 0.89
C ASP A 35 2.07 -20.15 0.72
N THR A 36 3.13 -20.09 -0.08
CA THR A 36 3.75 -18.83 -0.45
C THR A 36 2.68 -18.03 -1.22
N PRO A 37 2.45 -16.77 -0.88
CA PRO A 37 1.45 -15.96 -1.56
C PRO A 37 1.81 -15.90 -3.06
N ARG A 38 0.80 -16.10 -3.90
CA ARG A 38 0.94 -16.06 -5.37
C ARG A 38 1.03 -14.65 -5.89
N PHE A 39 0.49 -13.68 -5.12
CA PHE A 39 0.45 -12.27 -5.48
C PHE A 39 0.75 -11.41 -4.25
N ARG A 40 1.75 -10.56 -4.36
CA ARG A 40 2.25 -9.73 -3.26
C ARG A 40 2.01 -8.27 -3.57
N ILE A 41 1.33 -7.58 -2.67
CA ILE A 41 1.02 -6.15 -2.78
C ILE A 41 1.85 -5.40 -1.72
N GLY A 42 2.65 -4.42 -2.17
CA GLY A 42 3.31 -3.45 -1.30
C GLY A 42 2.48 -2.17 -1.22
N VAL A 43 2.28 -1.63 -0.02
CA VAL A 43 1.59 -0.36 0.20
C VAL A 43 2.55 0.60 0.88
N ALA A 44 2.96 1.66 0.18
CA ALA A 44 3.84 2.71 0.70
C ALA A 44 3.02 3.96 1.07
N GLN A 45 2.64 4.06 2.35
CA GLN A 45 1.88 5.18 2.89
C GLN A 45 2.77 6.38 3.20
N CYS A 46 2.26 7.59 2.95
CA CYS A 46 2.97 8.83 3.27
C CYS A 46 2.96 9.15 4.76
N SER A 47 1.82 8.97 5.42
CA SER A 47 1.59 9.39 6.81
C SER A 47 0.92 8.30 7.63
N ASP A 48 0.78 8.54 8.92
CA ASP A 48 0.22 7.62 9.91
C ASP A 48 -0.98 8.26 10.63
N ASP A 49 -1.86 8.89 9.87
CA ASP A 49 -3.09 9.52 10.37
C ASP A 49 -4.29 8.54 10.34
N SER A 50 -5.39 8.94 10.99
CA SER A 50 -6.59 8.11 11.11
C SER A 50 -7.24 7.78 9.75
N TRP A 51 -7.11 8.68 8.75
CA TRP A 51 -7.61 8.44 7.41
C TRP A 51 -6.79 7.34 6.71
N ARG A 52 -5.45 7.37 6.87
CA ARG A 52 -4.54 6.33 6.34
C ARG A 52 -4.77 4.99 7.01
N HIS A 53 -4.97 4.97 8.33
CA HIS A 53 -5.34 3.75 9.04
C HIS A 53 -6.63 3.15 8.47
N LYS A 54 -7.67 3.97 8.25
CA LYS A 54 -8.92 3.49 7.65
C LYS A 54 -8.71 2.90 6.26
N MET A 55 -7.93 3.56 5.41
CA MET A 55 -7.60 3.05 4.07
C MET A 55 -6.84 1.72 4.15
N ASN A 56 -5.86 1.61 5.05
CA ASN A 56 -5.09 0.39 5.27
C ASN A 56 -5.99 -0.77 5.70
N ASP A 57 -6.91 -0.52 6.65
CA ASP A 57 -7.88 -1.52 7.11
C ASP A 57 -8.79 -2.03 5.98
N GLU A 58 -9.23 -1.14 5.09
CA GLU A 58 -10.05 -1.53 3.94
C GLU A 58 -9.26 -2.36 2.93
N ILE A 59 -8.00 -1.99 2.63
CA ILE A 59 -7.12 -2.76 1.76
C ILE A 59 -6.89 -4.17 2.33
N LEU A 60 -6.57 -4.26 3.63
CA LEU A 60 -6.35 -5.54 4.30
C LEU A 60 -7.62 -6.39 4.34
N ARG A 61 -8.76 -5.77 4.61
CA ARG A 61 -10.07 -6.46 4.61
C ARG A 61 -10.42 -7.02 3.24
N GLU A 62 -10.24 -6.23 2.19
CA GLU A 62 -10.52 -6.68 0.82
C GLU A 62 -9.60 -7.83 0.42
N ALA A 63 -8.32 -7.76 0.76
CA ALA A 63 -7.36 -8.81 0.46
C ALA A 63 -7.72 -10.18 1.06
N MET A 64 -8.45 -10.21 2.19
CA MET A 64 -8.90 -11.47 2.82
C MET A 64 -9.88 -12.29 1.97
N PHE A 65 -10.51 -11.68 0.96
CA PHE A 65 -11.43 -12.37 0.06
C PHE A 65 -10.73 -13.07 -1.11
N TYR A 66 -9.39 -12.92 -1.23
CA TYR A 66 -8.62 -13.46 -2.35
C TYR A 66 -7.53 -14.41 -1.86
N ASP A 67 -7.71 -15.71 -2.11
CA ASP A 67 -6.71 -16.73 -1.77
C ASP A 67 -5.39 -16.46 -2.51
N GLY A 68 -4.29 -16.54 -1.76
CA GLY A 68 -2.95 -16.36 -2.29
C GLY A 68 -2.53 -14.90 -2.50
N VAL A 69 -3.33 -13.91 -2.08
CA VAL A 69 -2.92 -12.50 -2.01
C VAL A 69 -2.31 -12.20 -0.65
N SER A 70 -1.21 -11.48 -0.63
CA SER A 70 -0.64 -10.91 0.59
C SER A 70 -0.43 -9.42 0.43
N VAL A 71 -0.69 -8.66 1.49
CA VAL A 71 -0.48 -7.22 1.55
C VAL A 71 0.50 -6.90 2.66
N GLU A 72 1.50 -6.12 2.34
CA GLU A 72 2.40 -5.52 3.33
C GLU A 72 2.33 -4.00 3.24
N ILE A 73 2.11 -3.35 4.38
CA ILE A 73 1.95 -1.91 4.47
C ILE A 73 3.12 -1.32 5.27
N ARG A 74 3.73 -0.27 4.74
CA ARG A 74 4.75 0.52 5.42
C ARG A 74 4.33 1.98 5.43
N SER A 75 4.56 2.68 6.54
CA SER A 75 4.22 4.10 6.70
C SER A 75 5.47 4.94 6.93
N ALA A 76 5.61 5.98 6.14
CA ALA A 76 6.76 6.88 6.17
C ALA A 76 6.68 7.93 7.29
N GLY A 77 5.49 8.19 7.85
CA GLY A 77 5.31 9.20 8.90
C GLY A 77 5.71 10.60 8.44
N ASP A 78 5.26 10.99 7.24
CA ASP A 78 5.51 12.28 6.60
C ASP A 78 6.99 12.54 6.21
N ASP A 79 7.83 11.50 6.14
CA ASP A 79 9.24 11.61 5.73
C ASP A 79 9.42 11.07 4.30
N ASN A 80 9.80 11.95 3.36
CA ASN A 80 10.03 11.62 1.96
C ASN A 80 11.16 10.59 1.76
N ARG A 81 12.24 10.69 2.54
CA ARG A 81 13.36 9.74 2.45
C ARG A 81 12.92 8.35 2.89
N ARG A 82 12.21 8.27 4.01
CA ARG A 82 11.67 7.00 4.52
C ARG A 82 10.68 6.38 3.53
N GLN A 83 9.83 7.20 2.88
CA GLN A 83 8.92 6.67 1.86
C GLN A 83 9.68 6.12 0.65
N ALA A 84 10.75 6.78 0.21
CA ALA A 84 11.60 6.27 -0.86
C ALA A 84 12.28 4.95 -0.46
N GLU A 85 12.78 4.83 0.77
CA GLU A 85 13.34 3.59 1.31
C GLU A 85 12.30 2.46 1.35
N ASP A 86 11.06 2.75 1.71
CA ASP A 86 9.95 1.78 1.71
C ASP A 86 9.61 1.30 0.28
N ILE A 87 9.63 2.20 -0.71
CA ILE A 87 9.42 1.84 -2.11
C ILE A 87 10.57 0.95 -2.62
N HIS A 88 11.83 1.30 -2.31
CA HIS A 88 12.98 0.46 -2.64
C HIS A 88 12.86 -0.93 -2.03
N TYR A 89 12.50 -1.00 -0.75
CA TYR A 89 12.26 -2.27 -0.06
C TYR A 89 11.25 -3.14 -0.80
N PHE A 90 10.12 -2.57 -1.26
CA PHE A 90 9.12 -3.33 -2.01
C PHE A 90 9.62 -3.77 -3.38
N MET A 91 10.40 -2.93 -4.07
CA MET A 91 11.04 -3.32 -5.34
C MET A 91 11.99 -4.50 -5.15
N ASP A 92 12.85 -4.46 -4.12
CA ASP A 92 13.82 -5.51 -3.82
C ASP A 92 13.14 -6.80 -3.37
N LYS A 93 12.04 -6.70 -2.64
CA LYS A 93 11.20 -7.83 -2.25
C LYS A 93 10.48 -8.47 -3.43
N GLY A 94 10.41 -7.77 -4.55
CA GLY A 94 9.74 -8.22 -5.77
C GLY A 94 8.23 -8.31 -5.61
N VAL A 95 7.58 -7.23 -5.18
CA VAL A 95 6.11 -7.16 -5.14
C VAL A 95 5.53 -7.19 -6.55
N ASP A 96 4.32 -7.75 -6.68
CA ASP A 96 3.61 -7.85 -7.95
C ASP A 96 2.75 -6.61 -8.24
N LEU A 97 2.51 -5.79 -7.22
CA LEU A 97 1.79 -4.51 -7.29
C LEU A 97 2.30 -3.58 -6.20
N LEU A 98 2.50 -2.31 -6.52
CA LEU A 98 2.78 -1.23 -5.59
C LEU A 98 1.59 -0.27 -5.52
N ILE A 99 1.05 -0.05 -4.32
CA ILE A 99 0.07 1.00 -4.03
C ILE A 99 0.81 2.10 -3.27
N ILE A 100 0.69 3.34 -3.73
CA ILE A 100 1.38 4.48 -3.13
C ILE A 100 0.46 5.68 -2.97
N SER A 101 0.57 6.36 -1.83
CA SER A 101 0.10 7.73 -1.65
C SER A 101 1.34 8.60 -1.43
N ALA A 102 1.74 9.38 -2.42
CA ALA A 102 2.98 10.15 -2.34
C ALA A 102 2.92 11.21 -1.23
N ASN A 103 3.92 11.29 -0.35
CA ASN A 103 3.97 12.34 0.67
C ASN A 103 4.06 13.71 -0.02
N GLU A 104 5.12 13.94 -0.77
CA GLU A 104 5.25 15.07 -1.67
C GLU A 104 5.52 14.58 -3.09
N ALA A 105 4.91 15.23 -4.07
CA ALA A 105 4.95 14.74 -5.44
C ALA A 105 6.36 14.77 -6.05
N ALA A 106 7.08 15.89 -5.90
CA ALA A 106 8.39 16.08 -6.53
C ALA A 106 9.45 15.06 -6.06
N PRO A 107 9.68 14.84 -4.74
CA PRO A 107 10.66 13.84 -4.30
C PRO A 107 10.24 12.40 -4.59
N MET A 108 8.93 12.11 -4.67
CA MET A 108 8.45 10.74 -4.91
C MET A 108 8.41 10.36 -6.39
N THR A 109 8.34 11.33 -7.30
CA THR A 109 8.26 11.06 -8.74
C THR A 109 9.38 10.13 -9.25
N PRO A 110 10.67 10.40 -8.99
CA PRO A 110 11.75 9.57 -9.57
C PRO A 110 11.71 8.11 -9.15
N ILE A 111 11.42 7.82 -7.87
CA ILE A 111 11.41 6.46 -7.35
C ILE A 111 10.18 5.68 -7.82
N VAL A 112 9.03 6.33 -7.95
CA VAL A 112 7.82 5.72 -8.49
C VAL A 112 7.99 5.39 -9.97
N GLU A 113 8.59 6.30 -10.75
CA GLU A 113 8.95 6.02 -12.14
C GLU A 113 9.95 4.86 -12.28
N GLU A 114 10.87 4.73 -11.32
CA GLU A 114 11.79 3.60 -11.31
C GLU A 114 11.05 2.28 -11.12
N ALA A 115 10.13 2.20 -10.14
CA ALA A 115 9.30 1.02 -9.92
C ALA A 115 8.48 0.67 -11.17
N TYR A 116 7.84 1.67 -11.79
CA TYR A 116 7.06 1.49 -13.02
C TYR A 116 7.92 0.99 -14.19
N ARG A 117 9.13 1.56 -14.38
CA ARG A 117 10.08 1.13 -15.43
C ARG A 117 10.62 -0.28 -15.22
N LYS A 118 10.68 -0.75 -13.97
CA LYS A 118 11.00 -2.14 -13.63
C LYS A 118 9.87 -3.11 -13.92
N GLY A 119 8.74 -2.64 -14.42
CA GLY A 119 7.58 -3.43 -14.78
C GLY A 119 6.64 -3.74 -13.61
N ILE A 120 6.82 -3.09 -12.45
CA ILE A 120 5.90 -3.22 -11.32
C ILE A 120 4.70 -2.31 -11.60
N PRO A 121 3.47 -2.85 -11.69
CA PRO A 121 2.26 -2.03 -11.77
C PRO A 121 2.17 -1.12 -10.54
N VAL A 122 1.88 0.17 -10.74
CA VAL A 122 1.76 1.16 -9.67
C VAL A 122 0.37 1.77 -9.67
N ILE A 123 -0.29 1.73 -8.53
CA ILE A 123 -1.53 2.47 -8.27
C ILE A 123 -1.21 3.63 -7.35
N THR A 124 -1.46 4.86 -7.80
CA THR A 124 -1.38 6.04 -6.94
C THR A 124 -2.75 6.32 -6.33
N VAL A 125 -2.81 6.56 -5.01
CA VAL A 125 -4.07 6.77 -4.27
C VAL A 125 -4.03 8.12 -3.57
N ASP A 126 -5.11 8.90 -3.70
CA ASP A 126 -5.29 10.25 -3.11
C ASP A 126 -4.27 11.27 -3.64
N ARG A 127 -2.97 11.02 -3.45
CA ARG A 127 -1.88 11.89 -3.88
C ARG A 127 -1.15 11.28 -5.07
N LYS A 128 -0.98 12.07 -6.12
CA LYS A 128 -0.27 11.70 -7.36
C LYS A 128 1.22 12.05 -7.28
N ILE A 129 1.96 11.61 -8.29
CA ILE A 129 3.30 12.09 -8.63
C ILE A 129 3.22 13.12 -9.78
N LEU A 130 4.34 13.74 -10.14
CA LEU A 130 4.42 14.76 -11.21
C LEU A 130 4.63 14.15 -12.61
N SER A 131 4.27 12.89 -12.80
CA SER A 131 4.33 12.23 -14.11
C SER A 131 3.15 11.28 -14.30
N ASP A 132 3.04 10.72 -15.51
CA ASP A 132 2.03 9.74 -15.91
C ASP A 132 2.53 8.29 -15.79
N LYS A 133 3.70 8.06 -15.17
CA LYS A 133 4.32 6.74 -15.03
C LYS A 133 3.75 5.99 -13.83
N TYR A 134 2.48 5.64 -13.93
CA TYR A 134 1.74 4.75 -13.04
C TYR A 134 0.63 4.04 -13.84
N THR A 135 0.13 2.94 -13.31
CA THR A 135 -0.89 2.12 -13.97
C THR A 135 -2.28 2.72 -13.84
N ALA A 136 -2.60 3.22 -12.63
CA ALA A 136 -3.90 3.83 -12.33
C ALA A 136 -3.78 4.87 -11.20
N TYR A 137 -4.71 5.81 -11.20
CA TYR A 137 -4.93 6.76 -10.11
C TYR A 137 -6.33 6.57 -9.53
N ILE A 138 -6.39 6.54 -8.20
CA ILE A 138 -7.65 6.48 -7.45
C ILE A 138 -7.68 7.69 -6.52
N GLY A 139 -8.57 8.64 -6.78
CA GLY A 139 -8.68 9.86 -5.99
C GLY A 139 -9.69 10.84 -6.56
N ALA A 140 -9.78 12.00 -5.91
CA ALA A 140 -10.67 13.08 -6.32
C ALA A 140 -10.01 13.98 -7.40
N ASP A 141 -10.83 14.67 -8.18
CA ASP A 141 -10.40 15.82 -8.98
C ASP A 141 -10.24 17.04 -8.09
N ASN A 142 -9.01 17.23 -7.59
CA ASN A 142 -8.71 18.30 -6.65
C ASN A 142 -8.74 19.69 -7.31
N TYR A 143 -8.47 19.78 -8.61
CA TYR A 143 -8.62 21.06 -9.33
C TYR A 143 -10.08 21.50 -9.35
N GLU A 144 -11.00 20.61 -9.70
CA GLU A 144 -12.44 20.91 -9.72
C GLU A 144 -12.97 21.22 -8.32
N ILE A 145 -12.47 20.55 -7.26
CA ILE A 145 -12.80 20.91 -5.87
C ILE A 145 -12.38 22.36 -5.58
N GLY A 146 -11.15 22.73 -5.89
CA GLY A 146 -10.65 24.10 -5.71
C GLY A 146 -11.49 25.13 -6.48
N ARG A 147 -11.79 24.84 -7.74
CA ARG A 147 -12.61 25.68 -8.60
C ARG A 147 -14.03 25.88 -8.05
N ALA A 148 -14.66 24.81 -7.58
CA ALA A 148 -15.98 24.90 -6.97
C ALA A 148 -16.00 25.76 -5.70
N VAL A 149 -14.98 25.63 -4.84
CA VAL A 149 -14.81 26.43 -3.63
C VAL A 149 -14.60 27.90 -3.99
N GLY A 150 -13.74 28.21 -4.96
CA GLY A 150 -13.48 29.57 -5.42
C GLY A 150 -14.75 30.25 -5.94
N ASN A 151 -15.51 29.58 -6.79
CA ASN A 151 -16.80 30.09 -7.31
C ASN A 151 -17.83 30.32 -6.17
N TYR A 152 -17.89 29.38 -5.22
CA TYR A 152 -18.77 29.53 -4.06
C TYR A 152 -18.41 30.78 -3.23
N ILE A 153 -17.13 30.95 -2.90
CA ILE A 153 -16.65 32.09 -2.11
C ILE A 153 -16.89 33.42 -2.85
N ALA A 154 -16.54 33.49 -4.13
CA ALA A 154 -16.79 34.68 -4.95
C ALA A 154 -18.28 35.06 -4.97
N SER A 155 -19.15 34.09 -5.13
CA SER A 155 -20.60 34.30 -5.05
C SER A 155 -21.05 34.81 -3.68
N ARG A 156 -20.55 34.23 -2.58
CA ARG A 156 -20.90 34.66 -1.21
C ARG A 156 -20.39 36.06 -0.89
N LEU A 157 -19.24 36.43 -1.38
CA LEU A 157 -18.65 37.76 -1.23
C LEU A 157 -19.21 38.78 -2.25
N LYS A 158 -20.05 38.34 -3.20
CA LYS A 158 -20.56 39.17 -4.31
C LYS A 158 -19.40 39.80 -5.13
N GLY A 159 -18.29 39.03 -5.28
CA GLY A 159 -17.12 39.42 -6.05
C GLY A 159 -16.18 40.41 -5.37
N LYS A 160 -16.34 40.70 -4.08
CA LYS A 160 -15.53 41.70 -3.37
C LYS A 160 -15.25 41.29 -1.92
N GLY A 161 -13.97 41.27 -1.51
CA GLY A 161 -13.61 40.98 -0.12
C GLY A 161 -12.19 40.46 0.03
N ASN A 162 -11.80 40.17 1.27
CA ASN A 162 -10.52 39.57 1.59
C ASN A 162 -10.71 38.12 2.01
N ILE A 163 -9.84 37.24 1.53
CA ILE A 163 -9.82 35.82 1.87
C ILE A 163 -8.45 35.40 2.36
N VAL A 164 -8.42 34.35 3.15
CA VAL A 164 -7.20 33.67 3.56
C VAL A 164 -7.34 32.20 3.18
N GLU A 165 -6.37 31.69 2.42
CA GLU A 165 -6.31 30.30 2.06
C GLU A 165 -5.34 29.53 2.96
N LEU A 166 -5.80 28.41 3.53
CA LEU A 166 -4.95 27.44 4.23
C LEU A 166 -4.67 26.29 3.28
N THR A 167 -3.51 26.31 2.65
CA THR A 167 -3.16 25.40 1.54
C THR A 167 -2.82 23.97 1.96
N GLY A 168 -2.50 23.74 3.23
CA GLY A 168 -2.04 22.43 3.72
C GLY A 168 -0.60 22.13 3.30
N LEU A 169 -0.27 20.85 3.05
CA LEU A 169 1.08 20.43 2.64
C LEU A 169 1.35 20.86 1.18
N SER A 170 2.17 21.89 1.01
CA SER A 170 2.41 22.54 -0.30
C SER A 170 3.01 21.62 -1.38
N GLY A 171 3.77 20.60 -0.98
CA GLY A 171 4.36 19.61 -1.91
C GLY A 171 3.40 18.50 -2.35
N SER A 172 2.20 18.41 -1.77
CA SER A 172 1.21 17.39 -2.13
C SER A 172 0.35 17.82 -3.33
N THR A 173 0.05 16.89 -4.24
CA THR A 173 -0.78 17.19 -5.42
C THR A 173 -2.18 17.70 -5.06
N PRO A 174 -2.88 17.19 -4.03
CA PRO A 174 -4.18 17.74 -3.64
C PRO A 174 -4.12 19.22 -3.24
N ALA A 175 -3.08 19.64 -2.49
CA ALA A 175 -2.92 21.03 -2.10
C ALA A 175 -2.65 21.93 -3.33
N MET A 176 -1.72 21.51 -4.18
CA MET A 176 -1.38 22.26 -5.40
C MET A 176 -2.57 22.38 -6.36
N GLU A 177 -3.26 21.29 -6.62
CA GLU A 177 -4.40 21.27 -7.56
C GLU A 177 -5.59 22.08 -7.03
N ARG A 178 -5.91 21.99 -5.71
CA ARG A 178 -6.97 22.81 -5.10
C ARG A 178 -6.64 24.28 -5.17
N HIS A 179 -5.40 24.65 -4.85
CA HIS A 179 -4.96 26.05 -4.99
C HIS A 179 -5.10 26.55 -6.44
N GLN A 180 -4.62 25.77 -7.41
CA GLN A 180 -4.72 26.15 -8.83
C GLN A 180 -6.18 26.32 -9.27
N GLY A 181 -7.06 25.39 -8.94
CA GLY A 181 -8.48 25.48 -9.25
C GLY A 181 -9.16 26.66 -8.58
N PHE A 182 -8.82 26.92 -7.31
CA PHE A 182 -9.31 28.06 -6.55
C PHE A 182 -8.89 29.38 -7.20
N MET A 183 -7.58 29.53 -7.48
CA MET A 183 -7.05 30.74 -8.14
C MET A 183 -7.65 30.96 -9.53
N ALA A 184 -7.85 29.90 -10.31
CA ALA A 184 -8.52 29.99 -11.61
C ALA A 184 -9.94 30.55 -11.49
N ALA A 185 -10.70 30.13 -10.46
CA ALA A 185 -12.05 30.64 -10.23
C ALA A 185 -12.08 32.11 -9.79
N ILE A 186 -11.23 32.50 -8.81
CA ILE A 186 -11.25 33.86 -8.27
C ILE A 186 -10.57 34.89 -9.16
N SER A 187 -9.74 34.47 -10.12
CA SER A 187 -9.06 35.37 -11.08
C SER A 187 -10.05 36.25 -11.88
N HIS A 188 -11.31 35.85 -11.98
CA HIS A 188 -12.38 36.63 -12.61
C HIS A 188 -12.97 37.73 -11.71
N PHE A 189 -12.54 37.84 -10.45
CA PHE A 189 -13.04 38.75 -9.44
C PHE A 189 -11.90 39.58 -8.85
N PRO A 190 -11.48 40.64 -9.52
CA PRO A 190 -10.25 41.40 -9.15
C PRO A 190 -10.38 42.16 -7.81
N GLU A 191 -11.54 42.22 -7.21
CA GLU A 191 -11.77 42.84 -5.90
C GLU A 191 -11.80 41.81 -4.73
N ILE A 192 -11.44 40.54 -5.01
CA ILE A 192 -11.20 39.50 -4.01
C ILE A 192 -9.71 39.29 -3.80
#